data_a1a8a530726b6fd80d07064b80580c6a
#
_entry.id   a1a8a530726b6fd80d07064b80580c6a
#
_cell.length_a   1.000
_cell.length_b   1.000
_cell.length_c   1.000
_cell.angle_alpha   90.00
_cell.angle_beta   90.00
_cell.angle_gamma   90.00
#
_symmetry.space_group_name_H-M   'P 1'
#
loop_
_entity.id
_entity.type
_entity.pdbx_description
1 polymer ?
#
loop_
_entity_poly.entity_id
_entity_poly.type
_entity_poly.pdbx_seq_one_letter_code
_entity_poly.pdbx_strand_id
1 'polypeptide(L)'
;MIYEDLDRLDIDKLNKDLLDGIEDYIDVSKSNNTRKAYDKDWKDFVKFCKYTKSKYLPADYPTVSKYLVYCAKIQKLKVSTIERRLASIIFKHRESLHSIDRKHKLIKNVIEGIKRNFGTKPNSSQALSIEDIKKIIDKIDEDENILKDKNKSLARNLRDKTLILIGFLGGFRRSELINLNYEDIERDLEGLKIIIRKSKTDQRGSGSHTKGIRKSLVGPKYCPVFNYENWIKVSGIVSGKVFRQIDRSNTILDSLSDRAVALILKWRAEKA
;
A
#
# COMPACT_ATOMS: atom_id res chain seq x y z
N MET A 1 -21.39 -40.25 -4.16
CA MET A 1 -19.93 -40.34 -4.29
C MET A 1 -19.13 -39.38 -3.40
N ILE A 2 -19.74 -38.40 -2.73
CA ILE A 2 -19.02 -37.45 -1.85
C ILE A 2 -19.13 -37.84 -0.35
N TYR A 3 -20.09 -38.65 0.04
CA TYR A 3 -20.30 -39.03 1.46
C TYR A 3 -19.72 -40.40 1.85
N GLU A 4 -19.40 -41.26 0.90
CA GLU A 4 -18.82 -42.60 1.18
C GLU A 4 -17.35 -42.56 1.62
N ASP A 5 -16.64 -41.44 1.33
CA ASP A 5 -15.24 -41.25 1.76
C ASP A 5 -15.12 -40.66 3.19
N LEU A 6 -16.22 -40.14 3.76
CA LEU A 6 -16.19 -39.51 5.10
C LEU A 6 -16.07 -40.53 6.23
N ASP A 7 -16.55 -41.76 6.02
CA ASP A 7 -16.49 -42.83 7.02
C ASP A 7 -15.07 -43.39 7.26
N ARG A 8 -14.10 -43.00 6.42
CA ARG A 8 -12.68 -43.39 6.55
C ARG A 8 -11.79 -42.26 7.11
N LEU A 9 -12.36 -41.10 7.37
CA LEU A 9 -11.60 -39.94 7.87
C LEU A 9 -11.60 -39.96 9.42
N ASP A 10 -10.45 -39.66 9.99
CA ASP A 10 -10.34 -39.32 11.40
C ASP A 10 -11.11 -38.01 11.64
N ILE A 11 -12.29 -38.14 12.27
CA ILE A 11 -13.24 -37.04 12.48
C ILE A 11 -12.61 -35.92 13.33
N ASP A 12 -11.77 -36.27 14.31
CA ASP A 12 -11.11 -35.27 15.17
C ASP A 12 -10.06 -34.49 14.39
N LYS A 13 -9.30 -35.16 13.53
CA LYS A 13 -8.35 -34.52 12.63
C LYS A 13 -9.05 -33.64 11.60
N LEU A 14 -10.13 -34.13 10.98
CA LEU A 14 -10.94 -33.36 10.03
C LEU A 14 -11.53 -32.09 10.68
N ASN A 15 -12.09 -32.20 11.87
CA ASN A 15 -12.64 -31.07 12.60
C ASN A 15 -11.57 -30.04 12.93
N LYS A 16 -10.37 -30.49 13.30
CA LYS A 16 -9.23 -29.59 13.54
C LYS A 16 -8.80 -28.86 12.27
N ASP A 17 -8.64 -29.62 11.16
CA ASP A 17 -8.25 -29.04 9.87
C ASP A 17 -9.30 -28.04 9.35
N LEU A 18 -10.60 -28.29 9.60
CA LEU A 18 -11.68 -27.37 9.27
C LEU A 18 -11.67 -26.12 10.14
N LEU A 19 -11.39 -26.24 11.43
CA LEU A 19 -11.26 -25.09 12.33
C LEU A 19 -10.06 -24.22 11.96
N ASP A 20 -8.91 -24.82 11.70
CA ASP A 20 -7.71 -24.15 11.22
C ASP A 20 -7.99 -23.45 9.87
N GLY A 21 -8.73 -24.11 8.96
CA GLY A 21 -9.17 -23.52 7.69
C GLY A 21 -10.13 -22.34 7.87
N ILE A 22 -11.02 -22.35 8.86
CA ILE A 22 -11.88 -21.20 9.18
C ILE A 22 -11.04 -20.00 9.63
N GLU A 23 -10.05 -20.22 10.50
CA GLU A 23 -9.14 -19.16 10.94
C GLU A 23 -8.34 -18.58 9.76
N ASP A 24 -7.82 -19.42 8.87
CA ASP A 24 -7.13 -19.00 7.65
C ASP A 24 -8.02 -18.14 6.76
N TYR A 25 -9.28 -18.53 6.52
CA TYR A 25 -10.22 -17.75 5.70
C TYR A 25 -10.62 -16.42 6.37
N ILE A 26 -10.80 -16.39 7.68
CA ILE A 26 -11.04 -15.16 8.45
C ILE A 26 -9.81 -14.24 8.32
N ASP A 27 -8.63 -14.81 8.39
CA ASP A 27 -7.36 -14.10 8.28
C ASP A 27 -7.17 -13.47 6.91
N VAL A 28 -7.50 -14.17 5.84
CA VAL A 28 -7.40 -13.66 4.46
C VAL A 28 -8.54 -12.68 4.11
N SER A 29 -9.63 -12.63 4.91
CA SER A 29 -10.77 -11.74 4.64
C SER A 29 -10.42 -10.25 4.66
N LYS A 30 -9.32 -9.87 5.29
CA LYS A 30 -8.80 -8.49 5.31
C LYS A 30 -7.38 -8.42 4.76
N SER A 31 -7.08 -7.31 4.06
CA SER A 31 -5.72 -7.10 3.57
C SER A 31 -4.72 -7.02 4.73
N ASN A 32 -3.50 -7.54 4.53
CA ASN A 32 -2.41 -7.47 5.51
C ASN A 32 -2.16 -6.04 6.04
N ASN A 33 -2.30 -5.03 5.19
CA ASN A 33 -2.13 -3.63 5.61
C ASN A 33 -3.24 -3.17 6.56
N THR A 34 -4.48 -3.62 6.34
CA THR A 34 -5.61 -3.33 7.22
C THR A 34 -5.41 -4.01 8.58
N ARG A 35 -4.97 -5.27 8.60
CA ARG A 35 -4.67 -6.01 9.84
C ARG A 35 -3.57 -5.33 10.64
N LYS A 36 -2.41 -5.05 10.01
CA LYS A 36 -1.31 -4.33 10.66
C LYS A 36 -1.75 -2.97 11.23
N ALA A 37 -2.62 -2.24 10.50
CA ALA A 37 -3.14 -0.97 10.99
C ALA A 37 -4.07 -1.17 12.20
N TYR A 38 -4.97 -2.17 12.15
CA TYR A 38 -5.87 -2.48 13.25
C TYR A 38 -5.13 -2.96 14.50
N ASP A 39 -4.12 -3.81 14.36
CA ASP A 39 -3.31 -4.27 15.50
C ASP A 39 -2.54 -3.12 16.16
N LYS A 40 -2.00 -2.20 15.36
CA LYS A 40 -1.34 -0.99 15.89
C LYS A 40 -2.35 -0.11 16.62
N ASP A 41 -3.53 0.13 16.04
CA ASP A 41 -4.57 0.96 16.61
C ASP A 41 -5.12 0.33 17.91
N TRP A 42 -5.27 -1.00 17.94
CA TRP A 42 -5.67 -1.74 19.13
C TRP A 42 -4.64 -1.64 20.26
N LYS A 43 -3.35 -1.82 19.95
CA LYS A 43 -2.27 -1.66 20.94
C LYS A 43 -2.28 -0.26 21.57
N ASP A 44 -2.57 0.79 20.79
CA ASP A 44 -2.67 2.16 21.28
C ASP A 44 -3.88 2.34 22.23
N PHE A 45 -5.04 1.75 21.86
CA PHE A 45 -6.22 1.74 22.73
C PHE A 45 -5.96 1.00 24.06
N VAL A 46 -5.36 -0.18 24.02
CA VAL A 46 -4.98 -0.95 25.22
C VAL A 46 -4.05 -0.14 26.11
N LYS A 47 -3.05 0.54 25.52
CA LYS A 47 -2.14 1.43 26.26
C LYS A 47 -2.88 2.56 26.95
N PHE A 48 -3.82 3.22 26.26
CA PHE A 48 -4.68 4.25 26.84
C PHE A 48 -5.51 3.70 28.01
N CYS A 49 -6.16 2.56 27.86
CA CYS A 49 -6.97 1.94 28.92
C CYS A 49 -6.14 1.58 30.14
N LYS A 50 -4.94 1.03 29.94
CA LYS A 50 -4.00 0.75 31.04
C LYS A 50 -3.63 2.03 31.80
N TYR A 51 -3.32 3.10 31.07
CA TYR A 51 -2.97 4.39 31.66
C TYR A 51 -4.13 5.00 32.46
N THR A 52 -5.36 4.89 31.94
CA THR A 52 -6.58 5.42 32.58
C THR A 52 -7.23 4.44 33.56
N LYS A 53 -6.59 3.30 33.86
CA LYS A 53 -7.10 2.22 34.71
C LYS A 53 -8.51 1.76 34.29
N SER A 54 -8.77 1.74 32.99
CA SER A 54 -10.05 1.33 32.39
C SER A 54 -9.94 -0.07 31.79
N LYS A 55 -11.05 -0.80 31.75
CA LYS A 55 -11.11 -2.11 31.09
C LYS A 55 -11.10 -1.93 29.58
N TYR A 56 -10.23 -2.64 28.87
CA TYR A 56 -10.12 -2.55 27.41
C TYR A 56 -10.91 -3.62 26.67
N LEU A 57 -11.25 -4.76 27.34
CA LEU A 57 -12.00 -5.86 26.73
C LEU A 57 -12.82 -6.63 27.80
N PRO A 58 -14.16 -6.64 27.75
CA PRO A 58 -14.94 -5.66 26.99
C PRO A 58 -14.79 -4.24 27.54
N ALA A 59 -14.67 -3.28 26.64
CA ALA A 59 -14.71 -1.87 27.00
C ALA A 59 -16.16 -1.36 26.98
N ASP A 60 -16.47 -0.41 27.89
CA ASP A 60 -17.74 0.28 27.87
C ASP A 60 -17.76 1.48 26.92
N TYR A 61 -18.94 1.97 26.57
CA TYR A 61 -19.11 3.12 25.69
C TYR A 61 -18.44 4.41 26.21
N PRO A 62 -18.48 4.73 27.52
CA PRO A 62 -17.72 5.86 28.08
C PRO A 62 -16.21 5.74 27.85
N THR A 63 -15.63 4.58 28.08
CA THR A 63 -14.18 4.34 27.87
C THR A 63 -13.78 4.54 26.43
N VAL A 64 -14.52 3.95 25.48
CA VAL A 64 -14.29 4.14 24.05
C VAL A 64 -14.43 5.63 23.68
N SER A 65 -15.47 6.31 24.17
CA SER A 65 -15.70 7.72 23.88
C SER A 65 -14.59 8.63 24.42
N LYS A 66 -14.08 8.37 25.64
CA LYS A 66 -12.94 9.07 26.22
C LYS A 66 -11.70 8.90 25.33
N TYR A 67 -11.45 7.69 24.83
CA TYR A 67 -10.34 7.43 23.92
C TYR A 67 -10.46 8.21 22.60
N LEU A 68 -11.67 8.28 22.00
CA LEU A 68 -11.87 9.07 20.78
C LEU A 68 -11.58 10.56 21.02
N VAL A 69 -12.02 11.10 22.17
CA VAL A 69 -11.70 12.49 22.57
C VAL A 69 -10.21 12.67 22.81
N TYR A 70 -9.52 11.70 23.45
CA TYR A 70 -8.06 11.70 23.62
C TYR A 70 -7.35 11.73 22.26
N CYS A 71 -7.77 10.90 21.31
CA CYS A 71 -7.24 10.90 19.94
C CYS A 71 -7.38 12.27 19.26
N ALA A 72 -8.53 12.92 19.44
CA ALA A 72 -8.81 14.22 18.82
C ALA A 72 -8.07 15.38 19.49
N LYS A 73 -8.19 15.53 20.82
CA LYS A 73 -7.70 16.69 21.56
C LYS A 73 -6.21 16.61 21.89
N ILE A 74 -5.74 15.43 22.32
CA ILE A 74 -4.37 15.26 22.80
C ILE A 74 -3.44 14.80 21.69
N GLN A 75 -3.81 13.73 20.96
CA GLN A 75 -2.99 13.23 19.85
C GLN A 75 -3.18 14.03 18.55
N LYS A 76 -4.18 14.91 18.47
CA LYS A 76 -4.50 15.76 17.28
C LYS A 76 -4.58 14.96 15.98
N LEU A 77 -5.18 13.78 16.03
CA LEU A 77 -5.29 12.89 14.87
C LEU A 77 -6.37 13.35 13.91
N LYS A 78 -6.18 13.05 12.62
CA LYS A 78 -7.19 13.27 11.60
C LYS A 78 -8.44 12.44 11.88
N VAL A 79 -9.62 12.98 11.55
CA VAL A 79 -10.92 12.31 11.74
C VAL A 79 -10.93 10.91 11.14
N SER A 80 -10.41 10.73 9.92
CA SER A 80 -10.31 9.42 9.27
C SER A 80 -9.48 8.39 10.06
N THR A 81 -8.43 8.84 10.75
CA THR A 81 -7.62 7.99 11.64
C THR A 81 -8.41 7.59 12.89
N ILE A 82 -9.16 8.53 13.46
CA ILE A 82 -10.01 8.30 14.65
C ILE A 82 -11.12 7.28 14.30
N GLU A 83 -11.78 7.44 13.15
CA GLU A 83 -12.79 6.48 12.68
C GLU A 83 -12.21 5.08 12.43
N ARG A 84 -10.98 4.99 11.90
CA ARG A 84 -10.29 3.69 11.72
C ARG A 84 -9.95 3.07 13.08
N ARG A 85 -9.52 3.84 14.07
CA ARG A 85 -9.27 3.36 15.44
C ARG A 85 -10.53 2.84 16.10
N LEU A 86 -11.67 3.53 15.94
CA LEU A 86 -12.96 3.01 16.38
C LEU A 86 -13.31 1.69 15.69
N ALA A 87 -13.10 1.59 14.38
CA ALA A 87 -13.33 0.36 13.64
C ALA A 87 -12.44 -0.80 14.13
N SER A 88 -11.19 -0.54 14.50
CA SER A 88 -10.29 -1.53 15.10
C SER A 88 -10.80 -2.01 16.46
N ILE A 89 -11.27 -1.11 17.32
CA ILE A 89 -11.85 -1.47 18.63
C ILE A 89 -13.08 -2.37 18.44
N ILE A 90 -14.00 -1.98 17.56
CA ILE A 90 -15.19 -2.77 17.25
C ILE A 90 -14.82 -4.16 16.73
N PHE A 91 -13.82 -4.23 15.85
CA PHE A 91 -13.34 -5.47 15.27
C PHE A 91 -12.79 -6.41 16.35
N LYS A 92 -11.89 -5.91 17.21
CA LYS A 92 -11.27 -6.71 18.29
C LYS A 92 -12.29 -7.17 19.35
N HIS A 93 -13.33 -6.38 19.64
CA HIS A 93 -14.42 -6.81 20.49
C HIS A 93 -15.20 -7.95 19.86
N ARG A 94 -15.51 -7.85 18.55
CA ARG A 94 -16.23 -8.90 17.83
C ARG A 94 -15.44 -10.22 17.78
N GLU A 95 -14.11 -10.16 17.53
CA GLU A 95 -13.24 -11.34 17.59
C GLU A 95 -13.30 -12.04 18.97
N SER A 96 -13.52 -11.28 20.03
CA SER A 96 -13.63 -11.80 21.41
C SER A 96 -15.07 -12.02 21.87
N LEU A 97 -16.02 -12.19 20.93
CA LEU A 97 -17.44 -12.43 21.19
C LEU A 97 -18.15 -11.33 22.01
N HIS A 98 -17.61 -10.12 21.99
CA HIS A 98 -18.24 -8.93 22.57
C HIS A 98 -18.73 -8.01 21.46
N SER A 99 -19.70 -7.13 21.78
CA SER A 99 -20.23 -6.17 20.83
C SER A 99 -20.05 -4.73 21.31
N ILE A 100 -19.59 -3.86 20.38
CA ILE A 100 -19.70 -2.41 20.53
C ILE A 100 -20.47 -1.89 19.34
N ASP A 101 -21.59 -1.26 19.59
CA ASP A 101 -22.42 -0.66 18.56
C ASP A 101 -21.88 0.74 18.21
N ARG A 102 -21.41 0.89 16.95
CA ARG A 102 -21.00 2.19 16.41
C ARG A 102 -22.12 3.23 16.42
N LYS A 103 -23.39 2.78 16.33
CA LYS A 103 -24.57 3.63 16.30
C LYS A 103 -25.03 4.09 17.69
N HIS A 104 -24.44 3.54 18.76
CA HIS A 104 -24.77 3.95 20.13
C HIS A 104 -24.64 5.47 20.28
N LYS A 105 -25.64 6.11 20.89
CA LYS A 105 -25.83 7.58 20.99
C LYS A 105 -24.55 8.31 21.42
N LEU A 106 -23.84 7.79 22.42
CA LEU A 106 -22.62 8.41 22.95
C LEU A 106 -21.49 8.43 21.91
N ILE A 107 -21.19 7.29 21.29
CA ILE A 107 -20.14 7.18 20.27
C ILE A 107 -20.47 8.06 19.06
N LYS A 108 -21.71 7.96 18.57
CA LYS A 108 -22.20 8.75 17.43
C LYS A 108 -22.02 10.25 17.68
N ASN A 109 -22.49 10.73 18.83
CA ASN A 109 -22.44 12.16 19.16
C ASN A 109 -20.99 12.65 19.31
N VAL A 110 -20.09 11.86 19.92
CA VAL A 110 -18.68 12.21 20.05
C VAL A 110 -18.02 12.30 18.68
N ILE A 111 -18.24 11.32 17.79
CA ILE A 111 -17.68 11.34 16.42
C ILE A 111 -18.21 12.54 15.63
N GLU A 112 -19.50 12.83 15.69
CA GLU A 112 -20.09 14.00 14.99
C GLU A 112 -19.57 15.32 15.56
N GLY A 113 -19.38 15.43 16.87
CA GLY A 113 -18.73 16.59 17.50
C GLY A 113 -17.28 16.77 17.03
N ILE A 114 -16.50 15.68 16.95
CA ILE A 114 -15.12 15.68 16.43
C ILE A 114 -15.11 16.15 14.97
N LYS A 115 -16.00 15.61 14.12
CA LYS A 115 -16.11 16.01 12.71
C LYS A 115 -16.40 17.50 12.54
N ARG A 116 -17.32 18.05 13.33
CA ARG A 116 -17.67 19.49 13.28
C ARG A 116 -16.52 20.39 13.69
N ASN A 117 -15.76 19.98 14.72
CA ASN A 117 -14.66 20.80 15.24
C ASN A 117 -13.38 20.75 14.38
N PHE A 118 -13.06 19.58 13.79
CA PHE A 118 -11.79 19.39 13.07
C PHE A 118 -11.96 19.32 11.55
N GLY A 119 -13.21 19.29 11.07
CA GLY A 119 -13.51 19.11 9.64
C GLY A 119 -13.22 17.71 9.14
N THR A 120 -13.73 17.38 7.99
CA THR A 120 -13.54 16.07 7.34
C THR A 120 -12.77 16.17 6.04
N LYS A 121 -12.38 17.41 5.63
CA LYS A 121 -11.72 17.63 4.35
C LYS A 121 -10.34 16.94 4.35
N PRO A 122 -10.10 15.98 3.46
CA PRO A 122 -8.79 15.37 3.35
C PRO A 122 -7.79 16.41 2.82
N ASN A 123 -6.59 16.46 3.43
CA ASN A 123 -5.49 17.16 2.79
C ASN A 123 -5.06 16.32 1.58
N SER A 124 -5.60 16.63 0.40
CA SER A 124 -5.13 16.02 -0.84
C SER A 124 -3.77 16.61 -1.20
N SER A 125 -2.82 15.75 -1.53
CA SER A 125 -1.60 16.19 -2.20
C SER A 125 -1.96 16.78 -3.56
N GLN A 126 -1.23 17.80 -3.98
CA GLN A 126 -1.37 18.33 -5.34
C GLN A 126 -1.03 17.23 -6.34
N ALA A 127 -1.85 17.08 -7.38
CA ALA A 127 -1.58 16.14 -8.46
C ALA A 127 -0.40 16.69 -9.30
N LEU A 128 0.50 15.78 -9.70
CA LEU A 128 1.56 16.13 -10.64
C LEU A 128 0.98 16.28 -12.04
N SER A 129 1.36 17.33 -12.73
CA SER A 129 1.06 17.55 -14.15
C SER A 129 2.06 16.82 -15.05
N ILE A 130 1.78 16.79 -16.35
CA ILE A 130 2.73 16.28 -17.36
C ILE A 130 4.00 17.16 -17.37
N GLU A 131 3.84 18.46 -17.22
CA GLU A 131 4.93 19.43 -17.15
C GLU A 131 5.83 19.19 -15.93
N ASP A 132 5.25 18.86 -14.77
CA ASP A 132 6.03 18.52 -13.58
C ASP A 132 6.84 17.22 -13.80
N ILE A 133 6.24 16.22 -14.45
CA ILE A 133 6.96 14.98 -14.81
C ILE A 133 8.12 15.27 -15.75
N LYS A 134 7.92 16.13 -16.77
CA LYS A 134 9.00 16.52 -17.68
C LYS A 134 10.13 17.20 -16.94
N LYS A 135 9.85 18.18 -16.07
CA LYS A 135 10.87 18.87 -15.25
C LYS A 135 11.66 17.86 -14.39
N ILE A 136 10.99 16.91 -13.77
CA ILE A 136 11.64 15.87 -12.97
C ILE A 136 12.60 15.04 -13.83
N ILE A 137 12.17 14.60 -15.02
CA ILE A 137 13.00 13.81 -15.93
C ILE A 137 14.18 14.64 -16.44
N ASP A 138 13.96 15.91 -16.81
CA ASP A 138 15.01 16.82 -17.24
C ASP A 138 16.07 16.99 -16.17
N LYS A 139 15.65 17.20 -14.92
CA LYS A 139 16.57 17.34 -13.80
C LYS A 139 17.37 16.09 -13.51
N ILE A 140 16.79 14.91 -13.69
CA ILE A 140 17.54 13.63 -13.57
C ILE A 140 18.65 13.57 -14.62
N ASP A 141 18.38 13.96 -15.86
CA ASP A 141 19.36 13.94 -16.95
C ASP A 141 20.44 15.00 -16.75
N GLU A 142 20.10 16.19 -16.26
CA GLU A 142 21.06 17.23 -15.90
C GLU A 142 22.02 16.76 -14.81
N ASP A 143 21.48 16.19 -13.72
CA ASP A 143 22.27 15.66 -12.61
C ASP A 143 23.22 14.54 -13.08
N GLU A 144 22.81 13.70 -14.05
CA GLU A 144 23.64 12.66 -14.64
C GLU A 144 24.83 13.21 -15.43
N ASN A 145 24.61 14.30 -16.18
CA ASN A 145 25.67 14.93 -16.96
C ASN A 145 26.71 15.66 -16.10
N ILE A 146 26.35 16.13 -14.92
CA ILE A 146 27.22 16.86 -14.00
C ILE A 146 28.10 15.91 -13.16
N LEU A 147 27.64 14.68 -12.90
CA LEU A 147 28.34 13.72 -12.04
C LEU A 147 29.59 13.16 -12.73
N LYS A 148 30.75 13.32 -12.05
CA LYS A 148 32.04 12.78 -12.52
C LYS A 148 32.07 11.25 -12.62
N ASP A 149 31.26 10.57 -11.85
CA ASP A 149 31.15 9.09 -11.84
C ASP A 149 29.80 8.65 -12.43
N LYS A 150 29.73 8.68 -13.78
CA LYS A 150 28.51 8.34 -14.53
C LYS A 150 27.97 6.94 -14.21
N ASN A 151 28.82 5.98 -13.92
CA ASN A 151 28.40 4.59 -13.66
C ASN A 151 27.65 4.43 -12.33
N LYS A 152 27.99 5.23 -11.31
CA LYS A 152 27.34 5.16 -9.99
C LYS A 152 25.93 5.72 -9.95
N SER A 153 25.58 6.62 -10.86
CA SER A 153 24.22 7.23 -10.88
C SER A 153 23.32 6.59 -11.92
N LEU A 154 23.87 6.01 -12.98
CA LEU A 154 23.12 5.53 -14.14
C LEU A 154 21.98 4.56 -13.79
N ALA A 155 22.27 3.50 -13.07
CA ALA A 155 21.26 2.49 -12.71
C ALA A 155 20.13 3.11 -11.87
N ARG A 156 20.47 3.98 -10.91
CA ARG A 156 19.48 4.67 -10.05
C ARG A 156 18.62 5.65 -10.85
N ASN A 157 19.23 6.40 -11.75
CA ASN A 157 18.51 7.37 -12.59
C ASN A 157 17.59 6.65 -13.56
N LEU A 158 18.02 5.59 -14.23
CA LEU A 158 17.20 4.78 -15.13
C LEU A 158 16.02 4.13 -14.38
N ARG A 159 16.27 3.55 -13.19
CA ARG A 159 15.20 3.01 -12.36
C ARG A 159 14.18 4.09 -12.00
N ASP A 160 14.62 5.27 -11.54
CA ASP A 160 13.74 6.34 -11.10
C ASP A 160 12.93 6.90 -12.28
N LYS A 161 13.56 7.16 -13.43
CA LYS A 161 12.88 7.60 -14.66
C LYS A 161 11.83 6.58 -15.09
N THR A 162 12.19 5.30 -15.16
CA THR A 162 11.28 4.22 -15.54
C THR A 162 10.09 4.11 -14.59
N LEU A 163 10.37 4.15 -13.28
CA LEU A 163 9.34 4.07 -12.25
C LEU A 163 8.36 5.25 -12.33
N ILE A 164 8.87 6.47 -12.56
CA ILE A 164 8.05 7.68 -12.65
C ILE A 164 7.21 7.65 -13.93
N LEU A 165 7.82 7.35 -15.08
CA LEU A 165 7.13 7.34 -16.37
C LEU A 165 6.07 6.24 -16.44
N ILE A 166 6.41 5.00 -16.07
CA ILE A 166 5.44 3.89 -16.04
C ILE A 166 4.35 4.18 -15.02
N GLY A 167 4.73 4.63 -13.81
CA GLY A 167 3.78 4.92 -12.75
C GLY A 167 2.76 5.99 -13.12
N PHE A 168 3.22 7.08 -13.73
CA PHE A 168 2.37 8.20 -14.13
C PHE A 168 1.50 7.86 -15.34
N LEU A 169 2.11 7.43 -16.43
CA LEU A 169 1.39 7.17 -17.69
C LEU A 169 0.43 5.97 -17.58
N GLY A 170 0.80 4.95 -16.82
CA GLY A 170 -0.07 3.80 -16.58
C GLY A 170 -1.05 3.99 -15.41
N GLY A 171 -1.01 5.12 -14.68
CA GLY A 171 -1.87 5.36 -13.52
C GLY A 171 -1.74 4.26 -12.46
N PHE A 172 -0.51 3.81 -12.19
CA PHE A 172 -0.27 2.73 -11.23
C PHE A 172 -0.33 3.21 -9.79
N ARG A 173 -0.92 2.39 -8.90
CA ARG A 173 -0.72 2.56 -7.46
C ARG A 173 0.69 2.13 -7.09
N ARG A 174 1.25 2.75 -6.03
CA ARG A 174 2.61 2.40 -5.56
C ARG A 174 2.76 0.90 -5.28
N SER A 175 1.74 0.30 -4.65
CA SER A 175 1.73 -1.15 -4.38
C SER A 175 1.66 -2.01 -5.64
N GLU A 176 1.06 -1.52 -6.72
CA GLU A 176 1.06 -2.20 -8.02
C GLU A 176 2.46 -2.15 -8.64
N LEU A 177 3.12 -0.96 -8.65
CA LEU A 177 4.47 -0.79 -9.18
C LEU A 177 5.50 -1.72 -8.52
N ILE A 178 5.54 -1.77 -7.18
CA ILE A 178 6.51 -2.62 -6.47
C ILE A 178 6.24 -4.11 -6.64
N ASN A 179 5.04 -4.47 -7.05
CA ASN A 179 4.65 -5.86 -7.28
C ASN A 179 4.79 -6.32 -8.73
N LEU A 180 5.11 -5.41 -9.66
CA LEU A 180 5.41 -5.81 -11.04
C LEU A 180 6.63 -6.71 -11.10
N ASN A 181 6.47 -7.85 -11.76
CA ASN A 181 7.57 -8.73 -12.09
C ASN A 181 7.93 -8.58 -13.57
N TYR A 182 9.13 -9.00 -13.93
CA TYR A 182 9.61 -8.99 -15.30
C TYR A 182 8.66 -9.77 -16.24
N GLU A 183 8.15 -10.90 -15.76
CA GLU A 183 7.24 -11.79 -16.48
C GLU A 183 5.84 -11.19 -16.67
N ASP A 184 5.52 -10.11 -15.98
CA ASP A 184 4.23 -9.40 -16.10
C ASP A 184 4.25 -8.34 -17.19
N ILE A 185 5.39 -8.12 -17.88
CA ILE A 185 5.57 -7.06 -18.86
C ILE A 185 5.91 -7.67 -20.23
N GLU A 186 4.92 -7.68 -21.09
CA GLU A 186 5.06 -8.06 -22.50
C GLU A 186 5.41 -6.82 -23.34
N ARG A 187 6.35 -6.97 -24.27
CA ARG A 187 6.72 -5.92 -25.22
C ARG A 187 6.14 -6.25 -26.58
N ASP A 188 5.59 -5.23 -27.23
CA ASP A 188 5.19 -5.27 -28.62
C ASP A 188 5.73 -4.05 -29.40
N LEU A 189 5.35 -3.94 -30.66
CA LEU A 189 5.78 -2.83 -31.52
C LEU A 189 5.25 -1.48 -31.08
N GLU A 190 4.10 -1.45 -30.41
CA GLU A 190 3.40 -0.22 -29.99
C GLU A 190 3.80 0.21 -28.57
N GLY A 191 4.27 -0.72 -27.72
CA GLY A 191 4.57 -0.36 -26.34
C GLY A 191 4.82 -1.50 -25.37
N LEU A 192 4.31 -1.33 -24.15
CA LEU A 192 4.33 -2.32 -23.09
C LEU A 192 2.91 -2.73 -22.73
N LYS A 193 2.66 -4.01 -22.68
CA LYS A 193 1.46 -4.61 -22.09
C LYS A 193 1.80 -5.13 -20.71
N ILE A 194 1.18 -4.57 -19.67
CA ILE A 194 1.53 -4.84 -18.27
C ILE A 194 0.36 -5.53 -17.58
N ILE A 195 0.60 -6.73 -17.07
CA ILE A 195 -0.37 -7.56 -16.37
C ILE A 195 -0.32 -7.25 -14.87
N ILE A 196 -1.45 -6.83 -14.29
CA ILE A 196 -1.58 -6.59 -12.85
C ILE A 196 -2.30 -7.79 -12.24
N ARG A 197 -1.55 -8.64 -11.54
CA ARG A 197 -2.09 -9.88 -10.94
C ARG A 197 -3.01 -9.61 -9.75
N LYS A 198 -2.74 -8.55 -8.94
CA LYS A 198 -3.55 -8.15 -7.78
C LYS A 198 -3.61 -6.64 -7.67
N SER A 199 -4.80 -6.08 -7.54
CA SER A 199 -5.00 -4.65 -7.28
C SER A 199 -5.72 -4.44 -5.95
N LYS A 200 -5.73 -3.19 -5.44
CA LYS A 200 -6.46 -2.85 -4.21
C LYS A 200 -7.98 -3.04 -4.36
N THR A 201 -8.51 -2.94 -5.56
CA THR A 201 -9.93 -3.12 -5.89
C THR A 201 -10.27 -4.56 -6.24
N ASP A 202 -9.27 -5.34 -6.63
CA ASP A 202 -9.41 -6.77 -6.92
C ASP A 202 -8.42 -7.58 -6.06
N GLN A 203 -8.70 -7.64 -4.76
CA GLN A 203 -7.93 -8.46 -3.82
C GLN A 203 -8.26 -9.95 -3.94
N ARG A 204 -9.40 -10.27 -4.56
CA ARG A 204 -9.84 -11.64 -4.78
C ARG A 204 -9.20 -12.28 -6.02
N GLY A 205 -8.53 -11.46 -6.88
CA GLY A 205 -7.91 -11.96 -8.11
C GLY A 205 -8.93 -12.47 -9.13
N SER A 206 -10.12 -11.84 -9.16
CA SER A 206 -11.21 -12.23 -10.08
C SER A 206 -10.89 -11.98 -11.56
N GLY A 207 -9.79 -11.28 -11.83
CA GLY A 207 -9.28 -11.08 -13.19
C GLY A 207 -7.96 -10.31 -13.19
N SER A 208 -7.02 -10.72 -14.03
CA SER A 208 -5.82 -9.93 -14.30
C SER A 208 -6.21 -8.67 -15.08
N HIS A 209 -5.93 -7.50 -14.53
CA HIS A 209 -6.09 -6.26 -15.26
C HIS A 209 -4.85 -6.00 -16.11
N THR A 210 -5.07 -5.77 -17.41
CA THR A 210 -3.98 -5.41 -18.32
C THR A 210 -3.98 -3.91 -18.56
N LYS A 211 -2.80 -3.29 -18.49
CA LYS A 211 -2.58 -1.88 -18.87
C LYS A 211 -1.62 -1.81 -20.05
N GLY A 212 -2.00 -1.06 -21.07
CA GLY A 212 -1.14 -0.73 -22.19
C GLY A 212 -0.45 0.61 -21.96
N ILE A 213 0.86 0.67 -22.18
CA ILE A 213 1.64 1.91 -22.18
C ILE A 213 2.28 2.07 -23.54
N ARG A 214 1.82 3.05 -24.30
CA ARG A 214 2.33 3.29 -25.66
C ARG A 214 3.75 3.86 -25.65
N LYS A 215 4.48 3.49 -26.70
CA LYS A 215 5.77 4.11 -27.01
C LYS A 215 5.56 5.60 -27.32
N SER A 216 6.44 6.45 -26.79
CA SER A 216 6.37 7.88 -27.05
C SER A 216 6.79 8.19 -28.50
N LEU A 217 6.00 9.04 -29.15
CA LEU A 217 6.34 9.57 -30.49
C LEU A 217 7.26 10.82 -30.42
N VAL A 218 7.41 11.41 -29.23
CA VAL A 218 8.15 12.69 -29.03
C VAL A 218 9.63 12.45 -28.73
N GLY A 219 10.11 11.21 -28.80
CA GLY A 219 11.50 10.86 -28.61
C GLY A 219 11.79 9.99 -27.37
N PRO A 220 13.03 9.52 -27.21
CA PRO A 220 13.38 8.50 -26.21
C PRO A 220 13.39 9.01 -24.78
N LYS A 221 13.69 10.31 -24.54
CA LYS A 221 13.88 10.90 -23.22
C LYS A 221 12.69 10.66 -22.28
N TYR A 222 11.47 10.92 -22.77
CA TYR A 222 10.23 10.77 -22.01
C TYR A 222 9.47 9.48 -22.36
N CYS A 223 10.09 8.59 -23.15
CA CYS A 223 9.48 7.34 -23.55
C CYS A 223 9.56 6.29 -22.43
N PRO A 224 8.43 5.83 -21.87
CA PRO A 224 8.41 4.80 -20.82
C PRO A 224 9.02 3.49 -21.30
N VAL A 225 8.79 3.13 -22.54
CA VAL A 225 9.30 1.90 -23.15
C VAL A 225 10.82 1.94 -23.25
N PHE A 226 11.37 3.01 -23.83
CA PHE A 226 12.82 3.19 -23.97
C PHE A 226 13.54 3.21 -22.61
N ASN A 227 12.98 3.91 -21.63
CA ASN A 227 13.56 3.96 -20.30
C ASN A 227 13.47 2.59 -19.59
N TYR A 228 12.38 1.85 -19.78
CA TYR A 228 12.23 0.49 -19.27
C TYR A 228 13.29 -0.45 -19.87
N GLU A 229 13.47 -0.42 -21.18
CA GLU A 229 14.47 -1.26 -21.88
C GLU A 229 15.88 -0.98 -21.39
N ASN A 230 16.25 0.29 -21.24
CA ASN A 230 17.53 0.69 -20.70
C ASN A 230 17.71 0.27 -19.24
N TRP A 231 16.66 0.41 -18.43
CA TRP A 231 16.69 -0.08 -17.04
C TRP A 231 16.92 -1.58 -16.97
N ILE A 232 16.19 -2.38 -17.73
CA ILE A 232 16.34 -3.83 -17.77
C ILE A 232 17.75 -4.22 -18.25
N LYS A 233 18.26 -3.56 -19.29
CA LYS A 233 19.61 -3.80 -19.81
C LYS A 233 20.69 -3.52 -18.76
N VAL A 234 20.60 -2.37 -18.07
CA VAL A 234 21.62 -1.96 -17.08
C VAL A 234 21.49 -2.74 -15.79
N SER A 235 20.28 -3.09 -15.37
CA SER A 235 20.05 -3.86 -14.14
C SER A 235 20.33 -5.36 -14.29
N GLY A 236 20.32 -5.90 -15.51
CA GLY A 236 20.46 -7.33 -15.76
C GLY A 236 19.28 -8.17 -15.23
N ILE A 237 18.11 -7.55 -15.00
CA ILE A 237 16.92 -8.25 -14.51
C ILE A 237 16.36 -9.15 -15.61
N VAL A 238 16.30 -10.44 -15.34
CA VAL A 238 15.74 -11.47 -16.23
C VAL A 238 14.51 -12.17 -15.62
N SER A 239 14.26 -11.95 -14.31
CA SER A 239 13.12 -12.54 -13.60
C SER A 239 12.79 -11.77 -12.32
N GLY A 240 11.55 -11.95 -11.83
CA GLY A 240 11.09 -11.38 -10.56
C GLY A 240 10.89 -9.87 -10.61
N LYS A 241 11.04 -9.18 -9.48
CA LYS A 241 10.69 -7.75 -9.33
C LYS A 241 11.44 -6.86 -10.31
N VAL A 242 10.66 -6.02 -11.04
CA VAL A 242 11.20 -5.03 -11.98
C VAL A 242 11.82 -3.85 -11.23
N PHE A 243 11.15 -3.34 -10.21
CA PHE A 243 11.67 -2.20 -9.46
C PHE A 243 12.35 -2.68 -8.18
N ARG A 244 13.66 -2.45 -8.12
CA ARG A 244 14.52 -2.91 -7.04
C ARG A 244 15.19 -1.74 -6.33
N GLN A 245 15.49 -1.92 -5.05
CA GLN A 245 16.26 -0.95 -4.29
C GLN A 245 17.72 -0.99 -4.76
N ILE A 246 18.36 0.17 -4.77
CA ILE A 246 19.78 0.32 -5.05
C ILE A 246 20.41 0.95 -3.81
N ASP A 247 21.35 0.25 -3.21
CA ASP A 247 22.05 0.69 -2.01
C ASP A 247 23.08 1.80 -2.28
N ARG A 248 23.82 2.21 -1.24
CA ARG A 248 24.84 3.26 -1.36
C ARG A 248 26.06 2.80 -2.18
N SER A 249 26.30 1.50 -2.26
CA SER A 249 27.37 0.87 -3.05
C SER A 249 26.97 0.63 -4.50
N ASN A 250 25.75 1.06 -4.91
CA ASN A 250 25.10 0.81 -6.21
C ASN A 250 24.78 -0.65 -6.48
N THR A 251 24.70 -1.49 -5.46
CA THR A 251 24.22 -2.86 -5.58
C THR A 251 22.70 -2.85 -5.73
N ILE A 252 22.21 -3.59 -6.73
CA ILE A 252 20.78 -3.76 -6.99
C ILE A 252 20.28 -4.90 -6.10
N LEU A 253 19.35 -4.59 -5.20
CA LEU A 253 18.74 -5.53 -4.27
C LEU A 253 17.48 -6.17 -4.88
N ASP A 254 16.84 -7.12 -4.16
CA ASP A 254 15.76 -7.94 -4.73
C ASP A 254 14.42 -7.22 -4.88
N SER A 255 14.14 -6.20 -4.07
CA SER A 255 12.84 -5.53 -4.08
C SER A 255 12.91 -4.06 -3.69
N LEU A 256 11.85 -3.31 -4.02
CA LEU A 256 11.64 -1.93 -3.59
C LEU A 256 10.41 -1.86 -2.68
N SER A 257 10.47 -1.11 -1.59
CA SER A 257 9.31 -0.94 -0.70
C SER A 257 8.32 0.12 -1.22
N ASP A 258 7.04 0.01 -0.86
CA ASP A 258 5.99 1.02 -1.17
C ASP A 258 6.37 2.42 -0.65
N ARG A 259 6.99 2.49 0.53
CA ARG A 259 7.50 3.74 1.10
C ARG A 259 8.64 4.34 0.27
N ALA A 260 9.52 3.50 -0.25
CA ALA A 260 10.65 3.97 -1.07
C ALA A 260 10.17 4.64 -2.36
N VAL A 261 9.11 4.13 -3.02
CA VAL A 261 8.50 4.78 -4.19
C VAL A 261 8.09 6.22 -3.88
N ALA A 262 7.40 6.42 -2.75
CA ALA A 262 6.97 7.78 -2.35
C ALA A 262 8.17 8.69 -2.03
N LEU A 263 9.22 8.16 -1.40
CA LEU A 263 10.42 8.93 -1.09
C LEU A 263 11.22 9.30 -2.34
N ILE A 264 11.33 8.38 -3.31
CA ILE A 264 11.98 8.64 -4.59
C ILE A 264 11.26 9.78 -5.32
N LEU A 265 9.95 9.66 -5.48
CA LEU A 265 9.16 10.67 -6.19
C LEU A 265 9.27 12.04 -5.50
N LYS A 266 9.12 12.07 -4.17
CA LYS A 266 9.24 13.31 -3.39
C LYS A 266 10.62 13.94 -3.56
N TRP A 267 11.69 13.16 -3.38
CA TRP A 267 13.06 13.66 -3.50
C TRP A 267 13.38 14.18 -4.92
N ARG A 268 12.90 13.48 -5.96
CA ARG A 268 13.09 13.93 -7.36
C ARG A 268 12.29 15.20 -7.66
N ALA A 269 11.07 15.31 -7.14
CA ALA A 269 10.24 16.49 -7.31
C ALA A 269 10.77 17.71 -6.54
N GLU A 270 11.37 17.52 -5.37
CA GLU A 270 12.00 18.61 -4.60
C GLU A 270 13.26 19.18 -5.26
N LYS A 271 13.90 18.40 -6.14
CA LYS A 271 15.09 18.82 -6.89
C LYS A 271 14.76 19.49 -8.22
N ALA A 272 13.58 19.24 -8.79
CA ALA A 272 13.12 19.80 -10.06
C ALA A 272 12.44 21.15 -9.89
#